data_e0c74ba4c278b23b40b5600284af64d4
#
_entry.id   e0c74ba4c278b23b40b5600284af64d4
#
_cell.length_a   1.000
_cell.length_b   1.000
_cell.length_c   1.000
_cell.angle_alpha   90.00
_cell.angle_beta   90.00
_cell.angle_gamma   90.00
#
_symmetry.space_group_name_H-M   'P 1'
#
loop_
_entity.id
_entity.type
_entity.pdbx_description
1 polymer ?
#
loop_
_entity_poly.entity_id
_entity_poly.type
_entity_poly.pdbx_seq_one_letter_code
_entity_poly.pdbx_strand_id
1 'polypeptide(L)'
;MAATRSAGKAPAVLFVCLGNICRSPLAEAAFRAEGARIGLDVEVDSAGTGDWHVGRPPDRRAQAVAKRYGIDISLHRARQVTRHDFQRFSHLVALDFQNLATLEAMRPATGAAELSLLLDYVEGRKGEAVADPYYGEAAGFEVTWADVTTGAEALARRIAKKK
;
A
#
# COMPACT_ATOMS: atom_id res chain seq x y z
N MET A 1 9.60 -18.53 -22.24
CA MET A 1 9.65 -17.55 -22.41
C MET A 1 8.69 -16.56 -22.10
N ALA A 2 8.84 -15.66 -22.57
CA ALA A 2 7.98 -14.57 -22.31
C ALA A 2 6.53 -14.92 -22.31
N ALA A 3 6.17 -15.94 -23.04
CA ALA A 3 4.77 -16.31 -23.12
C ALA A 3 4.18 -16.62 -21.75
N THR A 4 4.98 -17.20 -20.85
CA THR A 4 4.44 -17.47 -19.53
C THR A 4 4.22 -16.22 -18.74
N ARG A 5 4.92 -15.15 -19.11
CA ARG A 5 4.72 -13.89 -18.41
C ARG A 5 3.46 -13.20 -18.82
N SER A 6 2.95 -13.53 -20.01
CA SER A 6 1.71 -12.93 -20.45
C SER A 6 0.52 -13.40 -19.63
N ALA A 7 0.65 -14.51 -18.92
CA ALA A 7 -0.43 -14.99 -18.06
C ALA A 7 -0.51 -14.20 -16.76
N GLY A 8 0.52 -13.47 -16.42
CA GLY A 8 0.55 -12.67 -15.21
C GLY A 8 0.97 -11.25 -15.51
N LYS A 9 0.58 -10.35 -14.64
CA LYS A 9 0.99 -8.96 -14.76
C LYS A 9 2.42 -8.78 -14.27
N ALA A 10 3.12 -7.81 -14.83
CA ALA A 10 4.36 -7.36 -14.22
C ALA A 10 4.04 -6.86 -12.82
N PRO A 11 4.93 -7.05 -11.86
CA PRO A 11 4.65 -6.63 -10.49
C PRO A 11 4.38 -5.13 -10.40
N ALA A 12 3.24 -4.80 -9.83
CA ALA A 12 2.83 -3.44 -9.57
C ALA A 12 1.92 -3.47 -8.35
N VAL A 13 2.18 -2.63 -7.36
CA VAL A 13 1.51 -2.69 -6.07
C VAL A 13 0.75 -1.40 -5.80
N LEU A 14 -0.51 -1.54 -5.41
CA LEU A 14 -1.32 -0.42 -4.96
C LEU A 14 -1.69 -0.62 -3.50
N PHE A 15 -1.28 0.32 -2.64
CA PHE A 15 -1.66 0.29 -1.23
C PHE A 15 -2.95 1.09 -1.05
N VAL A 16 -3.91 0.53 -0.30
CA VAL A 16 -5.23 1.12 -0.18
C VAL A 16 -5.63 1.26 1.28
N CYS A 17 -5.98 2.48 1.69
CA CYS A 17 -6.57 2.73 2.99
C CYS A 17 -7.85 3.52 2.81
N LEU A 18 -8.38 4.15 3.85
CA LEU A 18 -9.66 4.85 3.75
C LEU A 18 -9.52 6.17 3.00
N GLY A 19 -8.64 7.05 3.45
CA GLY A 19 -8.56 8.42 2.93
C GLY A 19 -7.36 8.74 2.06
N ASN A 20 -6.40 7.84 1.98
CA ASN A 20 -5.16 8.03 1.21
C ASN A 20 -4.35 9.26 1.68
N ILE A 21 -4.39 9.56 2.96
CA ILE A 21 -3.59 10.64 3.53
C ILE A 21 -2.71 10.20 4.71
N CYS A 22 -2.87 9.00 5.22
CA CYS A 22 -2.06 8.51 6.35
C CYS A 22 -1.40 7.18 6.03
N ARG A 23 -2.12 6.08 6.18
CA ARG A 23 -1.54 4.74 6.10
C ARG A 23 -1.01 4.38 4.73
N SER A 24 -1.81 4.56 3.69
CA SER A 24 -1.39 4.12 2.36
C SER A 24 -0.24 4.95 1.78
N PRO A 25 -0.17 6.28 1.98
CA PRO A 25 1.01 7.01 1.55
C PRO A 25 2.28 6.57 2.28
N LEU A 26 2.17 6.22 3.56
CA LEU A 26 3.32 5.74 4.32
C LEU A 26 3.75 4.35 3.85
N ALA A 27 2.79 3.47 3.55
CA ALA A 27 3.09 2.15 3.02
C ALA A 27 3.78 2.26 1.66
N GLU A 28 3.29 3.13 0.81
CA GLU A 28 3.90 3.38 -0.49
C GLU A 28 5.35 3.83 -0.33
N ALA A 29 5.59 4.79 0.56
CA ALA A 29 6.93 5.32 0.80
C ALA A 29 7.87 4.24 1.32
N ALA A 30 7.41 3.44 2.28
CA ALA A 30 8.22 2.37 2.85
C ALA A 30 8.56 1.32 1.79
N PHE A 31 7.59 0.99 0.93
CA PHE A 31 7.82 -0.01 -0.11
C PHE A 31 8.79 0.50 -1.18
N ARG A 32 8.66 1.77 -1.57
CA ARG A 32 9.61 2.36 -2.53
C ARG A 32 11.03 2.32 -1.99
N ALA A 33 11.19 2.67 -0.72
CA ALA A 33 12.51 2.69 -0.09
C ALA A 33 13.12 1.29 -0.04
N GLU A 34 12.32 0.30 0.35
CA GLU A 34 12.81 -1.07 0.43
C GLU A 34 13.11 -1.63 -0.95
N GLY A 35 12.25 -1.36 -1.93
CA GLY A 35 12.50 -1.79 -3.30
C GLY A 35 13.80 -1.24 -3.85
N ALA A 36 14.05 0.05 -3.60
CA ALA A 36 15.31 0.66 -4.03
C ALA A 36 16.52 0.01 -3.34
N ARG A 37 16.37 -0.29 -2.04
CA ARG A 37 17.45 -0.87 -1.26
C ARG A 37 17.84 -2.26 -1.78
N ILE A 38 16.87 -3.07 -2.20
CA ILE A 38 17.15 -4.45 -2.64
C ILE A 38 17.19 -4.58 -4.17
N GLY A 39 17.11 -3.48 -4.90
CA GLY A 39 17.19 -3.51 -6.35
C GLY A 39 15.96 -4.06 -7.04
N LEU A 40 14.80 -3.95 -6.43
CA LEU A 40 13.54 -4.44 -6.96
C LEU A 40 12.85 -3.34 -7.77
N ASP A 41 12.63 -3.59 -9.04
CA ASP A 41 11.95 -2.64 -9.93
C ASP A 41 10.48 -2.99 -10.01
N VAL A 42 9.65 -2.28 -9.23
CA VAL A 42 8.21 -2.53 -9.14
C VAL A 42 7.48 -1.19 -9.12
N GLU A 43 6.48 -1.07 -9.97
CA GLU A 43 5.62 0.12 -9.92
C GLU A 43 4.83 0.11 -8.62
N VAL A 44 4.69 1.26 -7.96
CA VAL A 44 3.95 1.37 -6.71
C VAL A 44 3.18 2.66 -6.67
N ASP A 45 1.98 2.62 -6.08
CA ASP A 45 1.14 3.78 -5.90
C ASP A 45 0.26 3.54 -4.67
N SER A 46 -0.58 4.50 -4.34
CA SER A 46 -1.54 4.35 -3.25
C SER A 46 -2.84 5.08 -3.58
N ALA A 47 -3.93 4.66 -2.94
CA ALA A 47 -5.25 5.23 -3.16
C ALA A 47 -6.11 5.04 -1.91
N GLY A 48 -7.24 5.71 -1.86
CA GLY A 48 -8.21 5.55 -0.80
C GLY A 48 -9.48 4.89 -1.29
N THR A 49 -10.21 4.26 -0.39
CA THR A 49 -11.54 3.75 -0.74
C THR A 49 -12.56 4.90 -0.77
N GLY A 50 -12.34 5.94 0.05
CA GLY A 50 -13.20 7.12 0.07
C GLY A 50 -12.64 8.26 -0.76
N ASP A 51 -13.45 9.30 -0.93
CA ASP A 51 -13.08 10.45 -1.77
C ASP A 51 -12.96 11.75 -1.00
N TRP A 52 -13.05 11.69 0.35
CA TRP A 52 -13.13 12.91 1.17
C TRP A 52 -11.89 13.80 1.04
N HIS A 53 -10.74 13.21 0.75
CA HIS A 53 -9.48 13.95 0.74
C HIS A 53 -8.84 14.03 -0.64
N VAL A 54 -9.58 13.69 -1.69
CA VAL A 54 -9.03 13.70 -3.06
C VAL A 54 -8.37 15.05 -3.36
N GLY A 55 -7.15 15.00 -3.87
CA GLY A 55 -6.37 16.18 -4.20
C GLY A 55 -5.56 16.74 -3.05
N ARG A 56 -5.73 16.22 -1.85
CA ARG A 56 -5.03 16.75 -0.68
C ARG A 56 -3.69 16.10 -0.46
N PRO A 57 -2.74 16.82 0.15
CA PRO A 57 -1.47 16.21 0.54
C PRO A 57 -1.66 15.28 1.72
N PRO A 58 -0.66 14.45 2.05
CA PRO A 58 -0.74 13.63 3.25
C PRO A 58 -0.91 14.43 4.51
N ASP A 59 -1.51 13.82 5.52
CA ASP A 59 -1.63 14.42 6.86
C ASP A 59 -0.26 14.88 7.32
N ARG A 60 -0.21 16.03 8.00
CA ARG A 60 1.06 16.60 8.44
C ARG A 60 1.86 15.64 9.33
N ARG A 61 1.16 14.87 10.17
CA ARG A 61 1.81 13.92 11.06
C ARG A 61 2.41 12.76 10.28
N ALA A 62 1.74 12.35 9.19
CA ALA A 62 2.30 11.34 8.29
C ALA A 62 3.55 11.87 7.61
N GLN A 63 3.50 13.11 7.13
CA GLN A 63 4.69 13.73 6.53
C GLN A 63 5.84 13.82 7.52
N ALA A 64 5.53 14.18 8.77
CA ALA A 64 6.56 14.34 9.80
C ALA A 64 7.25 13.02 10.12
N VAL A 65 6.48 11.92 10.25
CA VAL A 65 7.09 10.64 10.57
C VAL A 65 7.93 10.14 9.41
N ALA A 66 7.45 10.28 8.17
CA ALA A 66 8.24 9.87 7.00
C ALA A 66 9.55 10.65 6.93
N LYS A 67 9.48 11.94 7.19
CA LYS A 67 10.66 12.80 7.13
C LYS A 67 11.70 12.39 8.18
N ARG A 68 11.26 11.97 9.37
CA ARG A 68 12.19 11.48 10.40
C ARG A 68 12.99 10.28 9.91
N TYR A 69 12.44 9.52 8.97
CA TYR A 69 13.11 8.36 8.39
C TYR A 69 13.68 8.65 7.01
N GLY A 70 13.82 9.94 6.66
CA GLY A 70 14.52 10.36 5.46
C GLY A 70 13.69 10.40 4.19
N ILE A 71 12.37 10.37 4.29
CA ILE A 71 11.50 10.29 3.11
C ILE A 71 10.55 11.50 3.08
N ASP A 72 10.49 12.16 1.92
CA ASP A 72 9.56 13.28 1.71
C ASP A 72 8.36 12.78 0.90
N ILE A 73 7.18 12.82 1.50
CA ILE A 73 5.94 12.44 0.83
C ILE A 73 5.04 13.65 0.54
N SER A 74 5.57 14.85 0.65
CA SER A 74 4.75 16.07 0.54
C SER A 74 4.12 16.27 -0.83
N LEU A 75 4.68 15.67 -1.87
CA LEU A 75 4.16 15.82 -3.23
C LEU A 75 3.04 14.83 -3.55
N HIS A 76 2.81 13.84 -2.70
CA HIS A 76 1.72 12.91 -2.90
C HIS A 76 0.38 13.63 -2.82
N ARG A 77 -0.57 13.24 -3.66
CA ARG A 77 -1.94 13.77 -3.62
C ARG A 77 -2.91 12.62 -3.54
N ALA A 78 -3.84 12.70 -2.61
CA ALA A 78 -4.81 11.63 -2.40
C ALA A 78 -5.67 11.43 -3.64
N ARG A 79 -5.98 10.17 -3.94
CA ARG A 79 -6.91 9.81 -5.01
C ARG A 79 -7.76 8.64 -4.55
N GLN A 80 -8.88 8.44 -5.23
CA GLN A 80 -9.77 7.32 -4.92
C GLN A 80 -9.43 6.12 -5.81
N VAL A 81 -9.51 4.92 -5.25
CA VAL A 81 -9.31 3.69 -6.01
C VAL A 81 -10.45 3.53 -7.04
N THR A 82 -10.12 2.99 -8.21
CA THR A 82 -11.09 2.76 -9.28
C THR A 82 -11.00 1.31 -9.74
N ARG A 83 -12.01 0.88 -10.52
CA ARG A 83 -11.99 -0.47 -11.09
C ARG A 83 -10.81 -0.69 -12.02
N HIS A 84 -10.35 0.36 -12.66
CA HIS A 84 -9.18 0.25 -13.55
C HIS A 84 -7.94 -0.18 -12.79
N ASP A 85 -7.84 0.16 -11.51
CA ASP A 85 -6.69 -0.24 -10.69
C ASP A 85 -6.55 -1.77 -10.60
N PHE A 86 -7.67 -2.51 -10.69
CA PHE A 86 -7.61 -3.97 -10.65
C PHE A 86 -6.97 -4.56 -11.90
N GLN A 87 -6.93 -3.81 -12.98
CA GLN A 87 -6.29 -4.25 -14.22
C GLN A 87 -4.84 -3.79 -14.27
N ARG A 88 -4.57 -2.61 -13.72
CA ARG A 88 -3.24 -2.02 -13.78
C ARG A 88 -2.27 -2.64 -12.78
N PHE A 89 -2.73 -2.96 -11.58
CA PHE A 89 -1.84 -3.46 -10.52
C PHE A 89 -2.00 -4.97 -10.36
N SER A 90 -0.88 -5.64 -10.08
CA SER A 90 -0.89 -7.07 -9.80
C SER A 90 -1.32 -7.35 -8.36
N HIS A 91 -1.09 -6.39 -7.47
CA HIS A 91 -1.41 -6.53 -6.04
C HIS A 91 -2.13 -5.28 -5.57
N LEU A 92 -3.32 -5.45 -5.00
CA LEU A 92 -4.01 -4.40 -4.28
C LEU A 92 -3.95 -4.78 -2.81
N VAL A 93 -3.23 -4.00 -2.03
CA VAL A 93 -2.89 -4.33 -0.65
C VAL A 93 -3.62 -3.39 0.29
N ALA A 94 -4.58 -3.95 1.04
CA ALA A 94 -5.39 -3.19 1.97
C ALA A 94 -4.68 -3.05 3.32
N LEU A 95 -4.92 -1.94 3.99
CA LEU A 95 -4.31 -1.69 5.30
C LEU A 95 -5.14 -2.25 6.44
N ASP A 96 -6.47 -2.44 6.23
CA ASP A 96 -7.32 -3.05 7.24
C ASP A 96 -8.45 -3.86 6.58
N PHE A 97 -9.25 -4.51 7.42
CA PHE A 97 -10.31 -5.40 6.94
C PHE A 97 -11.41 -4.65 6.19
N GLN A 98 -11.73 -3.42 6.59
CA GLN A 98 -12.77 -2.66 5.93
C GLN A 98 -12.32 -2.24 4.53
N ASN A 99 -11.07 -1.85 4.39
CA ASN A 99 -10.52 -1.53 3.07
C ASN A 99 -10.54 -2.78 2.19
N LEU A 100 -10.17 -3.93 2.74
CA LEU A 100 -10.16 -5.17 1.98
C LEU A 100 -11.57 -5.54 1.52
N ALA A 101 -12.56 -5.44 2.40
CA ALA A 101 -13.95 -5.75 2.05
C ALA A 101 -14.45 -4.85 0.94
N THR A 102 -14.11 -3.57 0.98
CA THR A 102 -14.49 -2.63 -0.08
C THR A 102 -13.87 -3.03 -1.42
N LEU A 103 -12.59 -3.40 -1.40
CA LEU A 103 -11.92 -3.84 -2.62
C LEU A 103 -12.54 -5.11 -3.18
N GLU A 104 -12.89 -6.06 -2.32
CA GLU A 104 -13.54 -7.29 -2.76
C GLU A 104 -14.88 -7.00 -3.41
N ALA A 105 -15.65 -6.07 -2.86
CA ALA A 105 -16.94 -5.68 -3.43
C ALA A 105 -16.79 -4.98 -4.77
N MET A 106 -15.67 -4.29 -5.01
CA MET A 106 -15.41 -3.58 -6.26
C MET A 106 -14.82 -4.48 -7.34
N ARG A 107 -14.28 -5.63 -6.95
CA ARG A 107 -13.50 -6.46 -7.86
C ARG A 107 -14.27 -6.82 -9.12
N PRO A 108 -13.73 -6.50 -10.32
CA PRO A 108 -14.37 -6.93 -11.58
C PRO A 108 -14.26 -8.45 -11.74
N ALA A 109 -15.21 -9.04 -12.47
CA ALA A 109 -15.20 -10.47 -12.71
C ALA A 109 -13.94 -10.96 -13.41
N THR A 110 -13.32 -10.10 -14.23
CA THR A 110 -12.16 -10.46 -15.02
C THR A 110 -10.84 -10.01 -14.38
N GLY A 111 -10.88 -9.42 -13.19
CA GLY A 111 -9.68 -8.93 -12.54
C GLY A 111 -8.78 -10.07 -12.05
N ALA A 112 -7.50 -9.99 -12.34
CA ALA A 112 -6.52 -10.97 -11.92
C ALA A 112 -5.63 -10.50 -10.78
N ALA A 113 -5.91 -9.32 -10.23
CA ALA A 113 -5.11 -8.77 -9.14
C ALA A 113 -5.28 -9.59 -7.85
N GLU A 114 -4.19 -9.75 -7.13
CA GLU A 114 -4.23 -10.39 -5.83
C GLU A 114 -4.63 -9.34 -4.78
N LEU A 115 -5.65 -9.66 -3.97
CA LEU A 115 -6.09 -8.80 -2.88
C LEU A 115 -5.63 -9.39 -1.57
N SER A 116 -5.06 -8.55 -0.71
CA SER A 116 -4.53 -9.02 0.58
C SER A 116 -4.46 -7.88 1.58
N LEU A 117 -4.28 -8.23 2.85
CA LEU A 117 -3.90 -7.28 3.88
C LEU A 117 -2.37 -7.16 3.90
N LEU A 118 -1.87 -5.96 4.18
CA LEU A 118 -0.43 -5.75 4.19
C LEU A 118 0.28 -6.68 5.18
N LEU A 119 -0.27 -6.83 6.37
CA LEU A 119 0.39 -7.63 7.40
C LEU A 119 0.25 -9.14 7.18
N ASP A 120 -0.54 -9.57 6.17
CA ASP A 120 -0.58 -10.98 5.80
C ASP A 120 0.78 -11.50 5.35
N TYR A 121 1.64 -10.61 4.86
CA TYR A 121 2.97 -11.01 4.37
C TYR A 121 4.00 -11.17 5.50
N VAL A 122 3.64 -10.73 6.70
CA VAL A 122 4.54 -10.80 7.85
C VAL A 122 4.27 -12.07 8.63
N GLU A 123 5.31 -12.88 8.83
CA GLU A 123 5.18 -14.10 9.58
C GLU A 123 4.66 -13.81 10.99
N GLY A 124 3.63 -14.53 11.41
CA GLY A 124 3.02 -14.33 12.73
C GLY A 124 1.99 -13.21 12.79
N ARG A 125 1.79 -12.46 11.69
CA ARG A 125 0.84 -11.34 11.71
C ARG A 125 -0.26 -11.46 10.65
N LYS A 126 -0.43 -12.63 10.08
CA LYS A 126 -1.48 -12.84 9.09
C LYS A 126 -2.85 -12.52 9.70
N GLY A 127 -3.65 -11.76 8.97
CA GLY A 127 -4.97 -11.36 9.43
C GLY A 127 -4.98 -10.14 10.33
N GLU A 128 -3.85 -9.45 10.49
CA GLU A 128 -3.80 -8.25 11.30
C GLU A 128 -3.96 -6.99 10.44
N ALA A 129 -4.60 -5.99 11.02
CA ALA A 129 -4.79 -4.69 10.39
C ALA A 129 -3.75 -3.70 10.88
N VAL A 130 -3.40 -2.73 10.03
CA VAL A 130 -2.64 -1.55 10.45
C VAL A 130 -3.64 -0.56 11.02
N ALA A 131 -3.48 -0.19 12.29
CA ALA A 131 -4.41 0.72 12.95
C ALA A 131 -4.42 2.09 12.28
N ASP A 132 -5.61 2.69 12.20
CA ASP A 132 -5.75 4.03 11.63
C ASP A 132 -5.35 5.08 12.66
N PRO A 133 -4.29 5.86 12.44
CA PRO A 133 -3.80 6.79 13.44
C PRO A 133 -4.52 8.16 13.39
N TYR A 134 -5.45 8.35 12.46
CA TYR A 134 -5.98 9.67 12.16
C TYR A 134 -6.60 10.38 13.36
N TYR A 135 -7.37 9.66 14.17
CA TYR A 135 -8.05 10.24 15.33
C TYR A 135 -7.23 10.14 16.61
N GLY A 136 -6.03 9.60 16.54
CA GLY A 136 -5.18 9.45 17.70
C GLY A 136 -4.15 10.56 17.82
N GLU A 137 -3.18 10.34 18.69
CA GLU A 137 -2.10 11.28 18.90
C GLU A 137 -0.96 11.01 17.92
N ALA A 138 -0.01 11.95 17.86
CA ALA A 138 1.13 11.85 16.96
C ALA A 138 1.92 10.55 17.15
N ALA A 139 1.99 10.02 18.37
CA ALA A 139 2.69 8.77 18.65
C ALA A 139 2.13 7.59 17.87
N GLY A 140 0.83 7.63 17.53
CA GLY A 140 0.22 6.59 16.72
C GLY A 140 0.80 6.51 15.33
N PHE A 141 1.34 7.60 14.81
CA PHE A 141 1.95 7.59 13.48
C PHE A 141 3.29 6.86 13.48
N GLU A 142 4.01 6.82 14.64
CA GLU A 142 5.21 5.99 14.74
C GLU A 142 4.86 4.51 14.68
N VAL A 143 3.77 4.12 15.35
CA VAL A 143 3.29 2.73 15.30
C VAL A 143 2.90 2.36 13.88
N THR A 144 2.17 3.25 13.21
CA THR A 144 1.79 3.03 11.81
C THR A 144 3.02 2.89 10.92
N TRP A 145 4.02 3.76 11.11
CA TRP A 145 5.24 3.68 10.31
C TRP A 145 5.95 2.34 10.52
N ALA A 146 6.06 1.90 11.77
CA ALA A 146 6.69 0.62 12.08
C ALA A 146 5.95 -0.53 11.41
N ASP A 147 4.61 -0.53 11.46
CA ASP A 147 3.80 -1.60 10.88
C ASP A 147 3.87 -1.60 9.36
N VAL A 148 3.76 -0.44 8.73
CA VAL A 148 3.81 -0.41 7.25
C VAL A 148 5.22 -0.74 6.76
N THR A 149 6.26 -0.36 7.50
CA THR A 149 7.63 -0.70 7.13
C THR A 149 7.84 -2.21 7.20
N THR A 150 7.41 -2.84 8.29
CA THR A 150 7.52 -4.29 8.44
C THR A 150 6.77 -5.01 7.31
N GLY A 151 5.54 -4.57 7.03
CA GLY A 151 4.74 -5.17 5.97
C GLY A 151 5.33 -4.95 4.59
N ALA A 152 5.81 -3.74 4.32
CA ALA A 152 6.40 -3.41 3.03
C ALA A 152 7.67 -4.22 2.77
N GLU A 153 8.50 -4.40 3.78
CA GLU A 153 9.71 -5.21 3.66
C GLU A 153 9.36 -6.66 3.35
N ALA A 154 8.37 -7.21 4.04
CA ALA A 154 7.95 -8.59 3.81
C ALA A 154 7.38 -8.77 2.40
N LEU A 155 6.54 -7.82 1.96
CA LEU A 155 5.96 -7.86 0.62
C LEU A 155 7.03 -7.75 -0.46
N ALA A 156 7.98 -6.84 -0.27
CA ALA A 156 9.05 -6.65 -1.25
C ALA A 156 9.88 -7.93 -1.40
N ARG A 157 10.19 -8.58 -0.29
CA ARG A 157 10.92 -9.86 -0.33
C ARG A 157 10.10 -10.94 -1.02
N ARG A 158 8.80 -10.98 -0.78
CA ARG A 158 7.92 -11.94 -1.41
C ARG A 158 7.90 -11.78 -2.92
N ILE A 159 7.79 -10.55 -3.39
CA ILE A 159 7.79 -10.25 -4.82
C ILE A 159 9.15 -10.56 -5.43
N ALA A 160 10.23 -10.21 -4.75
CA ALA A 160 11.59 -10.47 -5.24
C ALA A 160 11.84 -11.97 -5.42
N LYS A 161 11.32 -12.80 -4.52
CA LYS A 161 11.52 -14.26 -4.61
C LYS A 161 10.84 -14.87 -5.82
N LYS A 162 9.76 -14.25 -6.30
CA LYS A 162 9.00 -14.78 -7.43
C LYS A 162 9.60 -14.39 -8.78
N LYS A 163 10.58 -13.52 -8.76
CA LYS A 163 11.30 -13.13 -9.96
C LYS A 163 12.46 -14.08 -10.20
#